data_70cd7dabd4e87a0bd2245b6fd801ce89
#
_entry.id   70cd7dabd4e87a0bd2245b6fd801ce89
#
_cell.length_a   1.000
_cell.length_b   1.000
_cell.length_c   1.000
_cell.angle_alpha   90.00
_cell.angle_beta   90.00
_cell.angle_gamma   90.00
#
_symmetry.space_group_name_H-M   'P 1'
#
loop_
_entity.id
_entity.type
_entity.pdbx_description
1 polymer ?
#
loop_
_entity_poly.entity_id
_entity_poly.type
_entity_poly.pdbx_seq_one_letter_code
_entity_poly.pdbx_strand_id
1 'polypeptide(L)'
;MKAAVCREFGKPLVIEEVTLADAGPGEVKVKLSAVAICHSDISYADGAWGGTLPAVYGHECAGVVETVGSGVTTVKVGDHVVVTLIRSCGHCHGCSMGNPVTCSTQFPLDAASPIKDKDGKSVVQSMRTGGFAEKVLVHESQCVTVPKNIKMASASLLACGVITGFGAVTNTAKVPAGSHVVVIGTGGVGLNSIQGAHVSGARTVIAIDVVDSKIEAAKSFGATHGINSKTEDVAARVLEITGG
;
A
#
# COMPACT_ATOMS: atom_id res chain seq x y z
N MET A 1 -12.92 -17.49 9.94
CA MET A 1 -12.90 -16.66 8.71
C MET A 1 -12.02 -17.30 7.67
N LYS A 2 -12.26 -17.01 6.37
CA LYS A 2 -11.39 -17.50 5.30
C LYS A 2 -10.19 -16.57 5.10
N ALA A 3 -9.03 -17.15 4.79
CA ALA A 3 -7.81 -16.43 4.39
C ALA A 3 -7.07 -17.19 3.30
N ALA A 4 -6.34 -16.47 2.45
CA ALA A 4 -5.41 -17.04 1.48
C ALA A 4 -4.03 -17.16 2.14
N VAL A 5 -3.67 -18.38 2.51
CA VAL A 5 -2.46 -18.69 3.28
C VAL A 5 -1.35 -19.18 2.34
N CYS A 6 -0.18 -18.56 2.44
CA CYS A 6 1.04 -19.08 1.84
C CYS A 6 1.63 -20.13 2.76
N ARG A 7 1.66 -21.40 2.32
CA ARG A 7 2.23 -22.54 3.05
C ARG A 7 3.66 -22.86 2.58
N GLU A 8 3.95 -22.57 1.30
CA GLU A 8 5.24 -22.83 0.66
C GLU A 8 5.52 -21.71 -0.36
N PHE A 9 6.74 -21.22 -0.40
CA PHE A 9 7.14 -20.17 -1.36
C PHE A 9 7.05 -20.68 -2.81
N GLY A 10 6.61 -19.81 -3.72
CA GLY A 10 6.45 -20.12 -5.14
C GLY A 10 5.30 -21.07 -5.46
N LYS A 11 4.43 -21.37 -4.49
CA LYS A 11 3.22 -22.17 -4.69
C LYS A 11 1.96 -21.32 -4.59
N PRO A 12 0.85 -21.75 -5.21
CA PRO A 12 -0.43 -21.06 -5.05
C PRO A 12 -0.83 -20.93 -3.59
N LEU A 13 -1.41 -19.78 -3.23
CA LEU A 13 -1.99 -19.59 -1.92
C LEU A 13 -3.19 -20.52 -1.70
N VAL A 14 -3.33 -21.06 -0.49
CA VAL A 14 -4.40 -21.98 -0.14
C VAL A 14 -5.48 -21.21 0.64
N ILE A 15 -6.74 -21.34 0.21
CA ILE A 15 -7.87 -20.78 0.97
C ILE A 15 -8.18 -21.71 2.13
N GLU A 16 -8.02 -21.19 3.35
CA GLU A 16 -8.19 -21.95 4.59
C GLU A 16 -9.09 -21.20 5.57
N GLU A 17 -9.73 -21.97 6.47
CA GLU A 17 -10.37 -21.43 7.64
C GLU A 17 -9.31 -21.11 8.71
N VAL A 18 -9.31 -19.89 9.17
CA VAL A 18 -8.43 -19.40 10.24
C VAL A 18 -9.24 -18.68 11.32
N THR A 19 -8.69 -18.59 12.52
CA THR A 19 -9.25 -17.76 13.60
C THR A 19 -8.48 -16.44 13.67
N LEU A 20 -9.18 -15.37 14.00
CA LEU A 20 -8.62 -14.04 14.25
C LEU A 20 -8.93 -13.65 15.68
N ALA A 21 -7.92 -13.18 16.42
CA ALA A 21 -8.08 -12.75 17.80
C ALA A 21 -9.08 -11.60 17.93
N ASP A 22 -9.58 -11.37 19.14
CA ASP A 22 -10.40 -10.20 19.45
C ASP A 22 -9.51 -8.96 19.59
N ALA A 23 -10.13 -7.78 19.41
CA ALA A 23 -9.41 -6.51 19.46
C ALA A 23 -8.98 -6.19 20.90
N GLY A 24 -7.67 -6.12 21.12
CA GLY A 24 -7.05 -5.63 22.34
C GLY A 24 -6.99 -4.09 22.39
N PRO A 25 -6.36 -3.52 23.44
CA PRO A 25 -6.23 -2.07 23.57
C PRO A 25 -5.53 -1.42 22.37
N GLY A 26 -6.12 -0.36 21.81
CA GLY A 26 -5.60 0.35 20.64
C GLY A 26 -5.76 -0.40 19.30
N GLU A 27 -6.43 -1.57 19.30
CA GLU A 27 -6.58 -2.41 18.12
C GLU A 27 -8.00 -2.28 17.50
N VAL A 28 -8.06 -2.49 16.20
CA VAL A 28 -9.26 -2.36 15.38
C VAL A 28 -9.42 -3.60 14.51
N LYS A 29 -10.59 -4.24 14.60
CA LYS A 29 -10.97 -5.32 13.67
C LYS A 29 -11.76 -4.73 12.51
N VAL A 30 -11.29 -4.94 11.29
CA VAL A 30 -11.91 -4.43 10.07
C VAL A 30 -12.40 -5.58 9.22
N LYS A 31 -13.69 -5.56 8.86
CA LYS A 31 -14.27 -6.45 7.84
C LYS A 31 -13.91 -5.88 6.48
N LEU A 32 -13.13 -6.63 5.69
CA LEU A 32 -12.62 -6.18 4.40
C LEU A 32 -13.69 -6.29 3.30
N SER A 33 -13.71 -5.28 2.45
CA SER A 33 -14.54 -5.23 1.25
C SER A 33 -13.70 -5.33 -0.02
N ALA A 34 -12.44 -4.90 0.05
CA ALA A 34 -11.49 -4.99 -1.06
C ALA A 34 -10.05 -5.01 -0.53
N VAL A 35 -9.20 -5.73 -1.24
CA VAL A 35 -7.75 -5.75 -1.04
C VAL A 35 -7.10 -5.69 -2.41
N ALA A 36 -6.23 -4.70 -2.64
CA ALA A 36 -5.43 -4.65 -3.85
C ALA A 36 -4.17 -5.52 -3.70
N ILE A 37 -3.66 -6.01 -4.83
CA ILE A 37 -2.45 -6.84 -4.88
C ILE A 37 -1.28 -5.96 -5.26
N CYS A 38 -0.29 -5.87 -4.38
CA CYS A 38 0.97 -5.20 -4.64
C CYS A 38 2.01 -6.20 -5.16
N HIS A 39 2.98 -5.71 -5.93
CA HIS A 39 4.11 -6.54 -6.35
C HIS A 39 4.92 -7.08 -5.15
N SER A 40 4.92 -6.36 -4.03
CA SER A 40 5.53 -6.82 -2.77
C SER A 40 4.89 -8.10 -2.24
N ASP A 41 3.57 -8.26 -2.37
CA ASP A 41 2.87 -9.48 -1.95
C ASP A 41 3.35 -10.69 -2.78
N ILE A 42 3.54 -10.47 -4.09
CA ILE A 42 4.05 -11.50 -5.01
C ILE A 42 5.49 -11.86 -4.65
N SER A 43 6.37 -10.86 -4.45
CA SER A 43 7.77 -11.08 -4.10
C SER A 43 7.94 -11.86 -2.79
N TYR A 44 7.08 -11.62 -1.80
CA TYR A 44 7.05 -12.41 -0.57
C TYR A 44 6.50 -13.82 -0.80
N ALA A 45 5.41 -13.96 -1.56
CA ALA A 45 4.81 -15.27 -1.84
C ALA A 45 5.74 -16.16 -2.66
N ASP A 46 6.52 -15.59 -3.57
CA ASP A 46 7.54 -16.30 -4.36
C ASP A 46 8.81 -16.61 -3.54
N GLY A 47 8.96 -16.03 -2.35
CA GLY A 47 10.13 -16.20 -1.49
C GLY A 47 11.34 -15.35 -1.88
N ALA A 48 11.22 -14.45 -2.86
CA ALA A 48 12.32 -13.56 -3.30
C ALA A 48 12.83 -12.65 -2.17
N TRP A 49 11.97 -12.27 -1.24
CA TRP A 49 12.31 -11.46 -0.07
C TRP A 49 12.39 -12.28 1.22
N GLY A 50 12.27 -13.60 1.13
CA GLY A 50 12.25 -14.48 2.30
C GLY A 50 11.02 -14.29 3.17
N GLY A 51 11.15 -14.62 4.46
CA GLY A 51 10.07 -14.49 5.44
C GLY A 51 9.81 -15.79 6.21
N THR A 52 8.80 -15.76 7.05
CA THR A 52 8.37 -16.91 7.87
C THR A 52 7.01 -17.40 7.37
N LEU A 53 6.89 -18.70 7.20
CA LEU A 53 5.66 -19.40 6.80
C LEU A 53 5.10 -20.23 7.96
N PRO A 54 3.79 -20.52 7.99
CA PRO A 54 2.76 -20.04 7.06
C PRO A 54 2.44 -18.56 7.27
N ALA A 55 2.01 -17.86 6.20
CA ALA A 55 1.73 -16.42 6.23
C ALA A 55 0.49 -16.02 5.42
N VAL A 56 -0.19 -14.96 5.86
CA VAL A 56 -1.21 -14.24 5.10
C VAL A 56 -0.61 -12.90 4.66
N TYR A 57 -0.57 -12.65 3.35
CA TYR A 57 -0.12 -11.41 2.74
C TYR A 57 -1.28 -10.42 2.52
N GLY A 58 -1.05 -9.37 1.76
CA GLY A 58 -2.02 -8.32 1.48
C GLY A 58 -1.92 -7.14 2.47
N HIS A 59 -1.67 -5.94 1.94
CA HIS A 59 -1.48 -4.74 2.76
C HIS A 59 -2.15 -3.49 2.18
N GLU A 60 -2.92 -3.66 1.13
CA GLU A 60 -3.69 -2.60 0.48
C GLU A 60 -5.18 -2.83 0.70
N CYS A 61 -5.67 -2.53 1.89
CA CYS A 61 -7.01 -2.94 2.31
C CYS A 61 -7.98 -1.77 2.43
N ALA A 62 -9.25 -2.04 2.15
CA ALA A 62 -10.37 -1.16 2.50
C ALA A 62 -11.55 -1.98 3.02
N GLY A 63 -12.25 -1.44 4.00
CA GLY A 63 -13.35 -2.15 4.63
C GLY A 63 -14.12 -1.28 5.62
N VAL A 64 -14.87 -1.97 6.49
CA VAL A 64 -15.70 -1.34 7.52
C VAL A 64 -15.23 -1.81 8.89
N VAL A 65 -15.06 -0.88 9.83
CA VAL A 65 -14.72 -1.18 11.21
C VAL A 65 -15.82 -2.02 11.85
N GLU A 66 -15.45 -3.23 12.29
CA GLU A 66 -16.39 -4.20 12.91
C GLU A 66 -16.36 -4.11 14.45
N THR A 67 -15.17 -4.05 15.04
CA THR A 67 -14.99 -3.84 16.49
C THR A 67 -13.76 -2.98 16.75
N VAL A 68 -13.77 -2.30 17.89
CA VAL A 68 -12.65 -1.51 18.39
C VAL A 68 -12.29 -1.94 19.81
N GLY A 69 -11.00 -2.02 20.10
CA GLY A 69 -10.50 -2.27 21.45
C GLY A 69 -10.58 -1.03 22.33
N SER A 70 -10.27 -1.21 23.61
CA SER A 70 -10.23 -0.08 24.54
C SER A 70 -9.15 0.93 24.14
N GLY A 71 -9.42 2.23 24.38
CA GLY A 71 -8.49 3.31 24.09
C GLY A 71 -8.42 3.74 22.62
N VAL A 72 -9.11 3.06 21.68
CA VAL A 72 -9.23 3.50 20.28
C VAL A 72 -10.03 4.79 20.22
N THR A 73 -9.47 5.81 19.56
CA THR A 73 -10.06 7.16 19.47
C THR A 73 -10.18 7.68 18.05
N THR A 74 -9.45 7.10 17.09
CA THR A 74 -9.35 7.61 15.72
C THR A 74 -10.46 7.10 14.80
N VAL A 75 -11.06 5.97 15.13
CA VAL A 75 -12.14 5.34 14.36
C VAL A 75 -13.20 4.72 15.28
N LYS A 76 -14.39 4.48 14.76
CA LYS A 76 -15.49 3.81 15.46
C LYS A 76 -16.16 2.75 14.60
N VAL A 77 -16.90 1.86 15.22
CA VAL A 77 -17.69 0.82 14.52
C VAL A 77 -18.58 1.44 13.45
N GLY A 78 -18.57 0.85 12.25
CA GLY A 78 -19.32 1.32 11.09
C GLY A 78 -18.62 2.38 10.25
N ASP A 79 -17.42 2.83 10.64
CA ASP A 79 -16.61 3.70 9.80
C ASP A 79 -16.04 2.93 8.59
N HIS A 80 -16.05 3.57 7.43
CA HIS A 80 -15.36 3.11 6.24
C HIS A 80 -13.89 3.52 6.34
N VAL A 81 -12.99 2.57 6.20
CA VAL A 81 -11.55 2.81 6.40
C VAL A 81 -10.71 2.18 5.30
N VAL A 82 -9.59 2.84 5.03
CA VAL A 82 -8.42 2.25 4.38
C VAL A 82 -7.49 1.75 5.48
N VAL A 83 -6.88 0.58 5.28
CA VAL A 83 -5.91 -0.01 6.20
C VAL A 83 -4.56 -0.15 5.49
N THR A 84 -3.54 0.49 6.04
CA THR A 84 -2.16 0.47 5.52
C THR A 84 -1.23 -0.38 6.39
N LEU A 85 -0.07 -0.72 5.85
CA LEU A 85 0.99 -1.44 6.60
C LEU A 85 1.74 -0.55 7.61
N ILE A 86 1.57 0.78 7.54
CA ILE A 86 2.31 1.72 8.37
C ILE A 86 1.66 1.81 9.76
N ARG A 87 2.33 1.21 10.74
CA ARG A 87 1.95 1.21 12.15
C ARG A 87 2.83 2.19 12.92
N SER A 88 2.24 3.09 13.70
CA SER A 88 2.98 4.11 14.43
C SER A 88 2.39 4.38 15.82
N CYS A 89 3.26 4.70 16.78
CA CYS A 89 2.86 4.95 18.17
C CYS A 89 2.57 6.44 18.47
N GLY A 90 2.97 7.35 17.59
CA GLY A 90 2.78 8.78 17.78
C GLY A 90 3.80 9.48 18.70
N HIS A 91 4.61 8.76 19.50
CA HIS A 91 5.44 9.35 20.55
C HIS A 91 6.93 8.92 20.55
N CYS A 92 7.35 7.91 19.79
CA CYS A 92 8.78 7.59 19.66
C CYS A 92 9.52 8.66 18.85
N HIS A 93 10.85 8.61 18.85
CA HIS A 93 11.67 9.61 18.15
C HIS A 93 11.23 9.82 16.69
N GLY A 94 11.09 8.76 15.92
CA GLY A 94 10.64 8.87 14.52
C GLY A 94 9.27 9.54 14.38
N CYS A 95 8.31 9.15 15.21
CA CYS A 95 6.98 9.75 15.20
C CYS A 95 6.99 11.23 15.61
N SER A 96 7.74 11.59 16.66
CA SER A 96 7.86 12.98 17.14
C SER A 96 8.54 13.90 16.13
N MET A 97 9.40 13.34 15.27
CA MET A 97 10.04 14.07 14.16
C MET A 97 9.14 14.14 12.88
N GLY A 98 7.88 13.71 12.97
CA GLY A 98 6.96 13.70 11.83
C GLY A 98 7.22 12.60 10.81
N ASN A 99 8.00 11.58 11.16
CA ASN A 99 8.30 10.45 10.29
C ASN A 99 7.77 9.11 10.88
N PRO A 100 6.45 8.89 10.87
CA PRO A 100 5.84 7.71 11.48
C PRO A 100 6.25 6.39 10.80
N VAL A 101 6.74 6.43 9.56
CA VAL A 101 7.21 5.22 8.85
C VAL A 101 8.47 4.61 9.52
N THR A 102 9.22 5.41 10.28
CA THR A 102 10.39 4.96 11.05
C THR A 102 10.07 4.65 12.52
N CYS A 103 8.79 4.42 12.84
CA CYS A 103 8.38 4.07 14.20
C CYS A 103 9.11 2.81 14.70
N SER A 104 9.80 2.95 15.84
CA SER A 104 10.60 1.89 16.47
C SER A 104 9.86 1.14 17.58
N THR A 105 8.60 1.51 17.87
CA THR A 105 7.80 0.87 18.92
C THR A 105 7.44 -0.56 18.53
N GLN A 106 7.63 -1.48 19.47
CA GLN A 106 7.14 -2.85 19.38
C GLN A 106 5.68 -2.89 19.85
N PHE A 107 4.77 -3.33 19.00
CA PHE A 107 3.35 -3.50 19.32
C PHE A 107 3.06 -4.95 19.70
N PRO A 108 2.00 -5.25 20.48
CA PRO A 108 1.59 -6.63 20.78
C PRO A 108 1.41 -7.48 19.52
N LEU A 109 0.86 -6.91 18.45
CA LEU A 109 0.67 -7.57 17.16
C LEU A 109 2.00 -7.87 16.41
N ASP A 110 3.12 -7.23 16.79
CA ASP A 110 4.45 -7.58 16.26
C ASP A 110 5.06 -8.76 17.03
N ALA A 111 4.71 -8.92 18.31
CA ALA A 111 5.21 -10.00 19.16
C ALA A 111 4.47 -11.31 18.93
N ALA A 112 3.17 -11.25 18.63
CA ALA A 112 2.33 -12.42 18.40
C ALA A 112 1.32 -12.18 17.29
N SER A 113 1.33 -13.01 16.25
CA SER A 113 0.32 -12.92 15.20
C SER A 113 -1.08 -13.16 15.75
N PRO A 114 -2.06 -12.33 15.38
CA PRO A 114 -3.45 -12.52 15.77
C PRO A 114 -4.16 -13.65 15.00
N ILE A 115 -3.49 -14.26 14.00
CA ILE A 115 -4.06 -15.28 13.13
C ILE A 115 -3.58 -16.66 13.56
N LYS A 116 -4.51 -17.62 13.71
CA LYS A 116 -4.19 -19.03 13.95
C LYS A 116 -4.93 -19.93 12.97
N ASP A 117 -4.27 -21.00 12.56
CA ASP A 117 -4.90 -22.05 11.73
C ASP A 117 -5.86 -22.92 12.56
N LYS A 118 -6.48 -23.90 11.90
CA LYS A 118 -7.43 -24.85 12.52
C LYS A 118 -6.84 -25.67 13.68
N ASP A 119 -5.51 -25.84 13.69
CA ASP A 119 -4.79 -26.59 14.72
C ASP A 119 -4.28 -25.68 15.86
N GLY A 120 -4.65 -24.38 15.82
CA GLY A 120 -4.22 -23.36 16.80
C GLY A 120 -2.79 -22.87 16.62
N LYS A 121 -2.11 -23.27 15.53
CA LYS A 121 -0.76 -22.81 15.22
C LYS A 121 -0.79 -21.41 14.65
N SER A 122 0.23 -20.62 14.97
CA SER A 122 0.36 -19.25 14.49
C SER A 122 0.55 -19.21 12.97
N VAL A 123 -0.19 -18.30 12.32
CA VAL A 123 -0.01 -17.94 10.91
C VAL A 123 0.44 -16.48 10.87
N VAL A 124 1.55 -16.18 10.22
CA VAL A 124 2.15 -14.84 10.23
C VAL A 124 1.21 -13.82 9.59
N GLN A 125 0.92 -12.73 10.29
CA GLN A 125 0.29 -11.53 9.74
C GLN A 125 1.36 -10.72 8.99
N SER A 126 1.57 -11.01 7.71
CA SER A 126 2.63 -10.39 6.92
C SER A 126 2.37 -8.91 6.69
N MET A 127 3.47 -8.14 6.60
CA MET A 127 3.43 -6.68 6.39
C MET A 127 2.48 -5.98 7.38
N ARG A 128 2.40 -6.49 8.61
CA ARG A 128 1.57 -5.93 9.70
C ARG A 128 0.08 -5.81 9.38
N THR A 129 -0.41 -6.48 8.32
CA THR A 129 -1.79 -6.34 7.85
C THR A 129 -2.47 -7.67 7.58
N GLY A 130 -1.87 -8.57 6.77
CA GLY A 130 -2.44 -9.88 6.47
C GLY A 130 -3.81 -9.80 5.78
N GLY A 131 -3.93 -8.94 4.78
CA GLY A 131 -5.22 -8.54 4.19
C GLY A 131 -5.85 -9.52 3.22
N PHE A 132 -5.15 -10.56 2.77
CA PHE A 132 -5.76 -11.60 1.95
C PHE A 132 -6.63 -12.53 2.79
N ALA A 133 -7.57 -11.93 3.53
CA ALA A 133 -8.52 -12.54 4.45
C ALA A 133 -9.84 -11.76 4.46
N GLU A 134 -10.89 -12.33 5.03
CA GLU A 134 -12.18 -11.64 5.17
C GLU A 134 -12.13 -10.49 6.20
N LYS A 135 -11.20 -10.57 7.17
CA LYS A 135 -11.04 -9.56 8.23
C LYS A 135 -9.56 -9.43 8.60
N VAL A 136 -9.19 -8.26 9.09
CA VAL A 136 -7.88 -7.98 9.69
C VAL A 136 -8.02 -7.42 11.10
N LEU A 137 -7.01 -7.66 11.94
CA LEU A 137 -6.83 -7.02 13.22
C LEU A 137 -5.56 -6.19 13.16
N VAL A 138 -5.68 -4.88 13.34
CA VAL A 138 -4.59 -3.92 13.17
C VAL A 138 -4.61 -2.87 14.28
N HIS A 139 -3.52 -2.14 14.47
CA HIS A 139 -3.51 -0.99 15.37
C HIS A 139 -4.27 0.19 14.74
N GLU A 140 -4.95 1.01 15.54
CA GLU A 140 -5.75 2.14 15.05
C GLU A 140 -4.99 3.11 14.13
N SER A 141 -3.67 3.29 14.34
CA SER A 141 -2.83 4.13 13.48
C SER A 141 -2.71 3.67 12.03
N GLN A 142 -3.10 2.42 11.73
CA GLN A 142 -3.13 1.87 10.38
C GLN A 142 -4.45 2.15 9.67
N CYS A 143 -5.46 2.66 10.38
CA CYS A 143 -6.80 2.91 9.86
C CYS A 143 -7.00 4.39 9.58
N VAL A 144 -7.43 4.71 8.35
CA VAL A 144 -7.78 6.07 7.95
C VAL A 144 -9.21 6.07 7.42
N THR A 145 -10.07 6.90 7.99
CA THR A 145 -11.46 7.03 7.55
C THR A 145 -11.56 7.58 6.13
N VAL A 146 -12.47 7.04 5.36
CA VAL A 146 -12.77 7.52 3.99
C VAL A 146 -14.27 7.80 3.85
N PRO A 147 -14.65 8.68 2.91
CA PRO A 147 -16.06 8.96 2.64
C PRO A 147 -16.83 7.68 2.27
N LYS A 148 -18.06 7.55 2.77
CA LYS A 148 -18.89 6.35 2.53
C LYS A 148 -19.28 6.13 1.07
N ASN A 149 -19.20 7.15 0.24
CA ASN A 149 -19.51 7.08 -1.19
C ASN A 149 -18.34 6.66 -2.08
N ILE A 150 -17.12 6.48 -1.53
CA ILE A 150 -16.01 5.94 -2.30
C ILE A 150 -16.19 4.44 -2.54
N LYS A 151 -15.86 3.97 -3.75
CA LYS A 151 -15.83 2.55 -4.05
C LYS A 151 -14.66 1.90 -3.29
N MET A 152 -14.93 0.86 -2.50
CA MET A 152 -13.91 0.20 -1.67
C MET A 152 -12.74 -0.36 -2.48
N ALA A 153 -13.00 -0.87 -3.69
CA ALA A 153 -11.94 -1.32 -4.59
C ALA A 153 -10.98 -0.19 -5.01
N SER A 154 -11.48 1.06 -5.16
CA SER A 154 -10.63 2.21 -5.42
C SER A 154 -9.96 2.71 -4.13
N ALA A 155 -10.67 2.66 -3.01
CA ALA A 155 -10.13 3.07 -1.71
C ALA A 155 -8.94 2.20 -1.28
N SER A 156 -8.97 0.89 -1.54
CA SER A 156 -7.88 -0.01 -1.16
C SER A 156 -6.54 0.38 -1.78
N LEU A 157 -6.53 0.92 -3.00
CA LEU A 157 -5.32 1.40 -3.68
C LEU A 157 -4.63 2.56 -2.95
N LEU A 158 -5.39 3.33 -2.15
CA LEU A 158 -4.84 4.43 -1.34
C LEU A 158 -3.87 3.93 -0.26
N ALA A 159 -3.99 2.68 0.16
CA ALA A 159 -3.20 2.13 1.26
C ALA A 159 -1.71 1.95 0.95
N CYS A 160 -1.33 1.79 -0.34
CA CYS A 160 0.06 1.62 -0.76
C CYS A 160 0.36 2.30 -2.10
N GLY A 161 -0.18 1.78 -3.21
CA GLY A 161 0.22 2.19 -4.55
C GLY A 161 0.07 3.70 -4.79
N VAL A 162 -1.04 4.28 -4.36
CA VAL A 162 -1.32 5.72 -4.52
C VAL A 162 -0.40 6.55 -3.63
N ILE A 163 -0.38 6.30 -2.31
CA ILE A 163 0.46 7.10 -1.39
C ILE A 163 1.94 6.96 -1.68
N THR A 164 2.39 5.80 -2.18
CA THR A 164 3.79 5.55 -2.55
C THR A 164 4.18 6.43 -3.74
N GLY A 165 3.43 6.37 -4.84
CA GLY A 165 3.75 7.14 -6.03
C GLY A 165 3.62 8.64 -5.84
N PHE A 166 2.51 9.07 -5.26
CA PHE A 166 2.23 10.47 -4.99
C PHE A 166 3.24 11.05 -3.98
N GLY A 167 3.46 10.33 -2.87
CA GLY A 167 4.39 10.74 -1.81
C GLY A 167 5.86 10.79 -2.26
N ALA A 168 6.27 9.94 -3.19
CA ALA A 168 7.62 10.00 -3.77
C ALA A 168 7.89 11.37 -4.40
N VAL A 169 6.89 11.95 -5.06
CA VAL A 169 7.01 13.26 -5.72
C VAL A 169 6.86 14.41 -4.72
N THR A 170 5.81 14.37 -3.91
CA THR A 170 5.44 15.52 -3.05
C THR A 170 6.27 15.60 -1.77
N ASN A 171 6.58 14.45 -1.15
CA ASN A 171 7.22 14.41 0.16
C ASN A 171 8.73 14.11 0.09
N THR A 172 9.14 13.19 -0.82
CA THR A 172 10.55 12.77 -0.94
C THR A 172 11.31 13.67 -1.90
N ALA A 173 10.88 13.74 -3.16
CA ALA A 173 11.52 14.57 -4.17
C ALA A 173 11.21 16.07 -3.99
N LYS A 174 10.07 16.39 -3.37
CA LYS A 174 9.59 17.77 -3.15
C LYS A 174 9.65 18.59 -4.43
N VAL A 175 9.11 18.04 -5.50
CA VAL A 175 9.18 18.60 -6.86
C VAL A 175 8.62 20.02 -6.87
N PRO A 176 9.44 21.04 -7.23
CA PRO A 176 8.95 22.43 -7.34
C PRO A 176 8.04 22.61 -8.55
N ALA A 177 7.12 23.59 -8.48
CA ALA A 177 6.36 24.00 -9.65
C ALA A 177 7.29 24.49 -10.78
N GLY A 178 6.93 24.19 -12.03
CA GLY A 178 7.73 24.52 -13.21
C GLY A 178 8.86 23.54 -13.55
N SER A 179 9.07 22.49 -12.73
CA SER A 179 10.09 21.46 -12.97
C SER A 179 9.78 20.60 -14.20
N HIS A 180 10.83 20.00 -14.76
CA HIS A 180 10.74 18.86 -15.68
C HIS A 180 10.86 17.58 -14.86
N VAL A 181 9.91 16.66 -15.00
CA VAL A 181 9.85 15.40 -14.25
C VAL A 181 9.81 14.23 -15.20
N VAL A 182 10.67 13.27 -14.98
CA VAL A 182 10.69 11.99 -15.71
C VAL A 182 10.26 10.88 -14.78
N VAL A 183 9.28 10.09 -15.21
CA VAL A 183 8.81 8.90 -14.48
C VAL A 183 9.08 7.67 -15.31
N ILE A 184 9.93 6.78 -14.80
CA ILE A 184 10.33 5.54 -15.46
C ILE A 184 9.49 4.39 -14.92
N GLY A 185 8.72 3.76 -15.79
CA GLY A 185 7.72 2.75 -15.45
C GLY A 185 6.36 3.36 -15.14
N THR A 186 5.36 3.07 -15.98
CA THR A 186 3.99 3.59 -15.87
C THR A 186 3.00 2.54 -15.35
N GLY A 187 3.46 1.71 -14.40
CA GLY A 187 2.59 0.87 -13.59
C GLY A 187 1.84 1.67 -12.51
N GLY A 188 1.16 1.00 -11.58
CA GLY A 188 0.33 1.64 -10.55
C GLY A 188 1.05 2.75 -9.78
N VAL A 189 2.27 2.50 -9.29
CA VAL A 189 3.08 3.51 -8.57
C VAL A 189 3.49 4.65 -9.51
N GLY A 190 3.98 4.32 -10.73
CA GLY A 190 4.41 5.34 -11.71
C GLY A 190 3.28 6.26 -12.14
N LEU A 191 2.07 5.75 -12.39
CA LEU A 191 0.89 6.55 -12.71
C LEU A 191 0.56 7.54 -11.58
N ASN A 192 0.69 7.12 -10.32
CA ASN A 192 0.47 8.01 -9.17
C ASN A 192 1.63 9.01 -8.99
N SER A 193 2.86 8.66 -9.37
CA SER A 193 3.97 9.62 -9.43
C SER A 193 3.75 10.68 -10.51
N ILE A 194 3.24 10.29 -11.68
CA ILE A 194 2.84 11.21 -12.76
C ILE A 194 1.76 12.17 -12.27
N GLN A 195 0.73 11.65 -11.61
CA GLN A 195 -0.34 12.46 -11.04
C GLN A 195 0.19 13.41 -9.95
N GLY A 196 1.09 12.94 -9.08
CA GLY A 196 1.77 13.76 -8.08
C GLY A 196 2.58 14.89 -8.71
N ALA A 197 3.33 14.63 -9.80
CA ALA A 197 4.09 15.64 -10.53
C ALA A 197 3.18 16.69 -11.17
N HIS A 198 2.09 16.26 -11.81
CA HIS A 198 1.09 17.14 -12.40
C HIS A 198 0.46 18.07 -11.35
N VAL A 199 0.00 17.51 -10.22
CA VAL A 199 -0.62 18.28 -9.12
C VAL A 199 0.38 19.23 -8.45
N SER A 200 1.69 18.88 -8.41
CA SER A 200 2.75 19.75 -7.92
C SER A 200 3.10 20.90 -8.88
N GLY A 201 2.45 20.98 -10.05
CA GLY A 201 2.67 22.05 -11.01
C GLY A 201 3.93 21.87 -11.85
N ALA A 202 4.37 20.64 -12.07
CA ALA A 202 5.48 20.36 -13.01
C ALA A 202 5.13 20.90 -14.40
N ARG A 203 6.10 21.57 -15.04
CA ARG A 203 5.95 22.10 -16.42
C ARG A 203 5.85 21.00 -17.44
N THR A 204 6.67 19.95 -17.25
CA THR A 204 6.73 18.81 -18.15
C THR A 204 6.74 17.54 -17.31
N VAL A 205 5.89 16.59 -17.66
CA VAL A 205 5.85 15.25 -17.04
C VAL A 205 6.02 14.23 -18.16
N ILE A 206 7.19 13.57 -18.19
CA ILE A 206 7.57 12.61 -19.22
C ILE A 206 7.37 11.19 -18.66
N ALA A 207 6.48 10.43 -19.27
CA ALA A 207 6.21 9.04 -18.95
C ALA A 207 7.07 8.11 -19.81
N ILE A 208 7.87 7.23 -19.21
CA ILE A 208 8.69 6.26 -19.90
C ILE A 208 8.24 4.86 -19.57
N ASP A 209 7.97 4.04 -20.56
CA ASP A 209 7.68 2.60 -20.40
C ASP A 209 8.16 1.84 -21.66
N VAL A 210 8.05 0.53 -21.62
CA VAL A 210 8.32 -0.37 -22.74
C VAL A 210 7.04 -0.80 -23.48
N VAL A 211 5.87 -0.32 -23.03
CA VAL A 211 4.54 -0.70 -23.54
C VAL A 211 3.75 0.56 -23.92
N ASP A 212 3.47 0.74 -25.21
CA ASP A 212 2.79 1.92 -25.75
C ASP A 212 1.43 2.20 -25.08
N SER A 213 0.64 1.17 -24.83
CA SER A 213 -0.67 1.34 -24.20
C SER A 213 -0.61 1.88 -22.78
N LYS A 214 0.48 1.59 -22.03
CA LYS A 214 0.73 2.16 -20.71
C LYS A 214 1.16 3.62 -20.79
N ILE A 215 1.98 3.96 -21.80
CA ILE A 215 2.39 5.34 -22.07
C ILE A 215 1.17 6.18 -22.43
N GLU A 216 0.30 5.67 -23.26
CA GLU A 216 -0.94 6.37 -23.63
C GLU A 216 -1.86 6.56 -22.39
N ALA A 217 -2.03 5.52 -21.58
CA ALA A 217 -2.78 5.63 -20.32
C ALA A 217 -2.21 6.70 -19.39
N ALA A 218 -0.89 6.88 -19.33
CA ALA A 218 -0.22 7.86 -18.49
C ALA A 218 -0.64 9.31 -18.79
N LYS A 219 -1.06 9.61 -20.00
CA LYS A 219 -1.57 10.95 -20.38
C LYS A 219 -2.82 11.32 -19.60
N SER A 220 -3.72 10.36 -19.33
CA SER A 220 -4.93 10.59 -18.53
C SER A 220 -4.63 10.84 -17.05
N PHE A 221 -3.41 10.54 -16.60
CA PHE A 221 -2.91 10.83 -15.25
C PHE A 221 -2.06 12.12 -15.19
N GLY A 222 -1.87 12.83 -16.30
CA GLY A 222 -1.18 14.11 -16.33
C GLY A 222 0.21 14.08 -16.99
N ALA A 223 0.61 12.98 -17.65
CA ALA A 223 1.81 12.98 -18.47
C ALA A 223 1.63 13.92 -19.68
N THR A 224 2.61 14.79 -19.90
CA THR A 224 2.65 15.71 -21.07
C THR A 224 3.30 15.05 -22.27
N HIS A 225 4.23 14.13 -22.05
CA HIS A 225 4.99 13.42 -23.08
C HIS A 225 5.14 11.95 -22.69
N GLY A 226 5.31 11.11 -23.70
CA GLY A 226 5.60 9.70 -23.55
C GLY A 226 6.81 9.28 -24.38
N ILE A 227 7.59 8.34 -23.88
CA ILE A 227 8.74 7.77 -24.56
C ILE A 227 8.71 6.25 -24.42
N ASN A 228 8.78 5.52 -25.54
CA ASN A 228 8.95 4.08 -25.51
C ASN A 228 10.43 3.72 -25.53
N SER A 229 10.97 3.27 -24.40
CA SER A 229 12.39 2.95 -24.24
C SER A 229 12.89 1.76 -25.08
N LYS A 230 12.00 1.00 -25.72
CA LYS A 230 12.39 -0.05 -26.68
C LYS A 230 12.68 0.48 -28.08
N THR A 231 12.09 1.63 -28.45
CA THR A 231 12.10 2.14 -29.82
C THR A 231 12.75 3.52 -29.95
N GLU A 232 12.97 4.22 -28.82
CA GLU A 232 13.50 5.57 -28.80
C GLU A 232 14.74 5.66 -27.90
N ASP A 233 15.68 6.56 -28.24
CA ASP A 233 16.77 6.97 -27.34
C ASP A 233 16.19 7.88 -26.26
N VAL A 234 16.05 7.34 -25.07
CA VAL A 234 15.42 8.02 -23.92
C VAL A 234 16.16 9.31 -23.58
N ALA A 235 17.51 9.30 -23.54
CA ALA A 235 18.29 10.45 -23.14
C ALA A 235 18.15 11.59 -24.17
N ALA A 236 18.31 11.28 -25.46
CA ALA A 236 18.15 12.25 -26.53
C ALA A 236 16.73 12.86 -26.54
N ARG A 237 15.70 12.03 -26.35
CA ARG A 237 14.31 12.51 -26.33
C ARG A 237 14.01 13.39 -25.12
N VAL A 238 14.54 13.06 -23.94
CA VAL A 238 14.36 13.89 -22.73
C VAL A 238 15.01 15.24 -22.94
N LEU A 239 16.25 15.31 -23.46
CA LEU A 239 16.95 16.58 -23.75
C LEU A 239 16.17 17.42 -24.78
N GLU A 240 15.68 16.80 -25.85
CA GLU A 240 14.87 17.50 -26.88
C GLU A 240 13.60 18.12 -26.25
N ILE A 241 12.88 17.35 -25.42
CA ILE A 241 11.62 17.80 -24.79
C ILE A 241 11.86 18.92 -23.77
N THR A 242 12.97 18.87 -23.05
CA THR A 242 13.26 19.80 -21.94
C THR A 242 14.07 21.03 -22.38
N GLY A 243 14.72 20.98 -23.53
CA GLY A 243 15.58 22.02 -24.02
C GLY A 243 17.00 21.98 -23.46
N GLY A 244 17.43 20.80 -22.96
CA GLY A 244 18.75 20.54 -22.41
C GLY A 244 18.80 20.38 -20.92
#